data_8a5be20ef16a0c7a31070f6db1866e8c
#
_entry.id   8a5be20ef16a0c7a31070f6db1866e8c
#
_cell.length_a   1.000
_cell.length_b   1.000
_cell.length_c   1.000
_cell.angle_alpha   90.00
_cell.angle_beta   90.00
_cell.angle_gamma   90.00
#
_symmetry.space_group_name_H-M   'P 1'
#
loop_
_entity.id
_entity.type
_entity.pdbx_description
1 polymer ?
#
loop_
_entity_poly.entity_id
_entity_poly.type
_entity_poly.pdbx_seq_one_letter_code
_entity_poly.pdbx_strand_id
1 'polypeptide(L)'
;MNLLTVLENIVMLSREQYMIKLYSTNCPKCKALEMKMDKKGIEYEVHTDMEEMKRLKFAAAPILEVDGQYLDFSKAIKWINAQ
;
A
#
# COMPACT_ATOMS: atom_id res chain seq x y z
N MET A 1 -15.84 -26.88 -13.21
CA MET A 1 -15.65 -26.13 -12.87
C MET A 1 -15.44 -25.72 -12.61
N ASN A 2 -15.32 -25.72 -12.69
CA ASN A 2 -15.08 -24.91 -12.35
C ASN A 2 -14.90 -24.50 -11.84
N LEU A 3 -14.96 -24.70 -12.04
CA LEU A 3 -14.80 -23.96 -11.38
C LEU A 3 -14.01 -23.90 -10.94
N LEU A 4 -13.54 -24.04 -11.21
CA LEU A 4 -12.86 -23.58 -10.70
C LEU A 4 -12.31 -23.10 -10.82
N THR A 5 -12.24 -23.18 -11.41
CA THR A 5 -11.87 -22.32 -11.48
C THR A 5 -12.05 -21.64 -11.04
N VAL A 6 -12.33 -21.79 -11.41
CA VAL A 6 -12.63 -20.89 -10.81
C VAL A 6 -12.29 -20.86 -9.53
N LEU A 7 -11.99 -21.48 -9.00
CA LEU A 7 -11.70 -21.38 -7.82
C LEU A 7 -10.37 -21.12 -7.49
N GLU A 8 -9.53 -21.53 -8.10
CA GLU A 8 -8.32 -21.30 -7.85
C GLU A 8 -7.90 -20.02 -8.11
N ASN A 9 -8.31 -19.58 -8.97
CA ASN A 9 -8.03 -18.26 -9.24
C ASN A 9 -8.59 -17.42 -8.22
N ILE A 10 -9.35 -17.90 -7.42
CA ILE A 10 -9.90 -17.15 -6.40
C ILE A 10 -8.94 -16.72 -5.37
N VAL A 11 -7.96 -17.54 -5.08
CA VAL A 11 -6.95 -17.19 -4.11
C VAL A 11 -6.17 -16.02 -4.56
N MET A 12 -5.84 -15.96 -5.82
CA MET A 12 -5.13 -14.84 -6.29
C MET A 12 -5.93 -13.61 -6.25
N LEU A 13 -7.22 -13.73 -6.43
CA LEU A 13 -8.05 -12.59 -6.41
C LEU A 13 -8.05 -11.90 -5.08
N SER A 14 -7.86 -12.65 -4.01
CA SER A 14 -7.91 -12.02 -2.71
C SER A 14 -6.81 -11.01 -2.54
N ARG A 15 -5.64 -11.23 -3.16
CA ARG A 15 -4.60 -10.23 -3.08
C ARG A 15 -4.92 -9.02 -3.90
N GLU A 16 -5.69 -9.18 -4.95
CA GLU A 16 -6.00 -8.09 -5.82
C GLU A 16 -7.03 -7.18 -5.25
N GLN A 17 -7.60 -7.53 -4.12
CA GLN A 17 -8.61 -6.70 -3.50
C GLN A 17 -8.06 -5.44 -2.89
N TYR A 18 -6.76 -5.40 -2.61
CA TYR A 18 -6.18 -4.23 -2.00
C TYR A 18 -5.56 -3.32 -3.05
N MET A 19 -5.96 -2.07 -3.02
CA MET A 19 -5.33 -1.04 -3.82
C MET A 19 -4.40 -0.29 -2.89
N ILE A 20 -3.12 -0.59 -2.97
CA ILE A 20 -2.14 -0.01 -2.04
C ILE A 20 -1.26 0.96 -2.76
N LYS A 21 -1.23 2.20 -2.27
CA LYS A 21 -0.41 3.26 -2.82
C LYS A 21 0.42 3.88 -1.72
N LEU A 22 1.69 4.07 -2.01
CA LEU A 22 2.58 4.74 -1.08
C LEU A 22 2.92 6.10 -1.62
N TYR A 23 2.53 7.15 -0.90
CA TYR A 23 2.88 8.52 -1.26
C TYR A 23 4.18 8.85 -0.56
N SER A 24 5.22 9.08 -1.33
CA SER A 24 6.59 9.10 -0.84
C SER A 24 7.34 10.33 -1.32
N THR A 25 8.19 10.88 -0.44
CA THR A 25 9.14 11.91 -0.84
C THR A 25 10.56 11.34 -0.81
N ASN A 26 10.69 10.02 -0.81
CA ASN A 26 11.97 9.33 -0.72
C ASN A 26 12.70 9.60 0.58
N CYS A 27 11.97 9.92 1.63
CA CYS A 27 12.56 10.15 2.94
C CYS A 27 12.89 8.82 3.62
N PRO A 28 13.66 8.83 4.69
CA PRO A 28 14.01 7.57 5.38
C PRO A 28 12.80 6.78 5.84
N LYS A 29 11.77 7.45 6.34
CA LYS A 29 10.56 6.76 6.75
C LYS A 29 9.83 6.15 5.57
N CYS A 30 9.86 6.83 4.43
CA CYS A 30 9.25 6.30 3.22
C CYS A 30 9.95 5.00 2.82
N LYS A 31 11.27 4.99 2.88
CA LYS A 31 12.02 3.80 2.51
C LYS A 31 11.81 2.68 3.51
N ALA A 32 11.63 3.03 4.77
CA ALA A 32 11.36 2.02 5.80
C ALA A 32 10.05 1.28 5.50
N LEU A 33 9.03 2.01 5.07
CA LEU A 33 7.77 1.37 4.70
C LEU A 33 7.93 0.47 3.48
N GLU A 34 8.69 0.94 2.49
CA GLU A 34 8.92 0.15 1.30
C GLU A 34 9.60 -1.16 1.65
N MET A 35 10.62 -1.09 2.50
CA MET A 35 11.34 -2.29 2.88
C MET A 35 10.45 -3.27 3.63
N LYS A 36 9.60 -2.76 4.51
CA LYS A 36 8.71 -3.64 5.26
C LYS A 36 7.69 -4.30 4.34
N MET A 37 7.15 -3.56 3.40
CA MET A 37 6.20 -4.13 2.47
C MET A 37 6.85 -5.15 1.55
N ASP A 38 8.07 -4.85 1.10
CA ASP A 38 8.80 -5.79 0.25
C ASP A 38 9.07 -7.08 0.99
N LYS A 39 9.43 -7.02 2.25
CA LYS A 39 9.66 -8.20 3.04
C LYS A 39 8.42 -9.05 3.19
N LYS A 40 7.27 -8.44 3.24
CA LYS A 40 6.01 -9.15 3.39
C LYS A 40 5.43 -9.59 2.06
N GLY A 41 6.05 -9.21 0.95
CA GLY A 41 5.53 -9.55 -0.37
C GLY A 41 4.29 -8.77 -0.74
N ILE A 42 4.11 -7.59 -0.15
CA ILE A 42 2.96 -6.75 -0.44
C ILE A 42 3.23 -5.95 -1.71
N GLU A 43 2.29 -5.97 -2.64
CA GLU A 43 2.43 -5.20 -3.87
C GLU A 43 1.81 -3.83 -3.68
N TYR A 44 2.47 -2.80 -4.18
CA TYR A 44 2.01 -1.44 -3.99
C TYR A 44 2.56 -0.55 -5.11
N GLU A 45 1.91 0.60 -5.30
CA GLU A 45 2.38 1.61 -6.23
C GLU A 45 3.03 2.73 -5.45
N VAL A 46 4.11 3.29 -5.98
CA VAL A 46 4.78 4.42 -5.34
C VAL A 46 4.41 5.68 -6.10
N HIS A 47 3.92 6.67 -5.38
CA HIS A 47 3.52 7.95 -5.95
C HIS A 47 4.42 9.02 -5.34
N THR A 48 5.16 9.72 -6.19
CA THR A 48 6.08 10.76 -5.74
C THR A 48 5.71 12.13 -6.26
N ASP A 49 4.53 12.27 -6.84
CA ASP A 49 4.09 13.53 -7.41
C ASP A 49 3.68 14.49 -6.30
N MET A 50 4.48 15.55 -6.12
CA MET A 50 4.22 16.53 -5.07
C MET A 50 2.91 17.27 -5.30
N GLU A 51 2.55 17.46 -6.57
CA GLU A 51 1.31 18.14 -6.90
C GLU A 51 0.12 17.32 -6.45
N GLU A 52 0.20 16.02 -6.66
CA GLU A 52 -0.86 15.13 -6.22
C GLU A 52 -1.00 15.15 -4.71
N MET A 53 0.13 15.13 -4.01
CA MET A 53 0.11 15.16 -2.56
C MET A 53 -0.48 16.44 -2.02
N LYS A 54 -0.20 17.57 -2.69
CA LYS A 54 -0.77 18.83 -2.31
C LYS A 54 -2.29 18.84 -2.51
N ARG A 55 -2.74 18.28 -3.63
CA ARG A 55 -4.16 18.20 -3.91
C ARG A 55 -4.88 17.40 -2.85
N LEU A 56 -4.25 16.32 -2.38
CA LEU A 56 -4.83 15.45 -1.36
C LEU A 56 -4.64 16.01 0.03
N LYS A 57 -3.93 17.14 0.15
CA LYS A 57 -3.74 17.86 1.42
C LYS A 57 -3.02 17.03 2.47
N PHE A 58 -2.05 16.24 2.02
CA PHE A 58 -1.24 15.48 2.97
C PHE A 58 -0.30 16.43 3.69
N ALA A 59 -0.31 16.38 5.02
CA ALA A 59 0.53 17.24 5.83
C ALA A 59 1.95 16.73 5.91
N ALA A 60 2.16 15.46 5.70
CA ALA A 60 3.46 14.84 5.83
C ALA A 60 3.52 13.58 4.99
N ALA A 61 4.73 13.12 4.73
CA ALA A 61 4.97 11.84 4.09
C ALA A 61 5.75 10.99 5.07
N PRO A 62 5.67 9.69 4.96
CA PRO A 62 4.90 8.92 3.98
C PRO A 62 3.44 8.78 4.37
N ILE A 63 2.60 8.57 3.37
CA ILE A 63 1.20 8.21 3.59
C ILE A 63 0.97 6.92 2.82
N LEU A 64 0.36 5.96 3.46
CA LEU A 64 0.01 4.70 2.82
C LEU A 64 -1.50 4.66 2.63
N GLU A 65 -1.91 4.50 1.39
CA GLU A 65 -3.34 4.37 1.09
C GLU A 65 -3.65 2.90 0.91
N VAL A 66 -4.56 2.38 1.71
CA VAL A 66 -4.98 0.98 1.62
C VAL A 66 -6.46 0.98 1.38
N ASP A 67 -6.84 0.59 0.18
CA ASP A 67 -8.25 0.42 -0.18
C ASP A 67 -9.07 1.68 0.13
N GLY A 68 -8.50 2.83 -0.17
CA GLY A 68 -9.18 4.10 0.01
C GLY A 68 -8.98 4.77 1.36
N GLN A 69 -8.27 4.13 2.26
CA GLN A 69 -7.99 4.72 3.57
C GLN A 69 -6.56 5.17 3.65
N TYR A 70 -6.34 6.37 4.18
CA TYR A 70 -5.00 6.94 4.28
C TYR A 70 -4.44 6.69 5.67
N LEU A 71 -3.25 6.11 5.72
CA LEU A 71 -2.58 5.78 6.97
C LEU A 71 -1.30 6.60 7.08
N ASP A 72 -1.09 7.24 8.24
CA ASP A 72 0.17 7.91 8.47
C ASP A 72 1.24 6.85 8.78
N PHE A 73 2.48 7.30 9.06
CA PHE A 73 3.58 6.37 9.24
C PHE A 73 3.29 5.36 10.34
N SER A 74 2.81 5.83 11.47
CA SER A 74 2.55 4.98 12.62
C SER A 74 1.49 3.92 12.31
N LYS A 75 0.40 4.35 11.72
CA LYS A 75 -0.69 3.44 11.38
C LYS A 75 -0.28 2.49 10.26
N ALA A 76 0.54 2.98 9.33
CA ALA A 76 1.01 2.15 8.23
C ALA A 76 1.88 1.02 8.76
N ILE A 77 2.76 1.31 9.71
CA ILE A 77 3.60 0.29 10.31
C ILE A 77 2.74 -0.79 10.95
N LYS A 78 1.72 -0.38 11.69
CA LYS A 78 0.85 -1.34 12.35
C LYS A 78 0.12 -2.21 11.34
N TRP A 79 -0.36 -1.58 10.26
CA TRP A 79 -1.07 -2.33 9.24
C TRP A 79 -0.16 -3.35 8.57
N ILE A 80 1.06 -2.93 8.22
CA ILE A 80 2.01 -3.82 7.56
C ILE A 80 2.37 -4.99 8.47
N ASN A 81 2.60 -4.71 9.75
CA ASN A 81 2.97 -5.77 10.69
C ASN A 81 1.85 -6.79 10.89
N ALA A 82 0.62 -6.39 10.63
CA ALA A 82 -0.52 -7.27 10.77
C ALA A 82 -0.75 -8.18 9.56
N GLN A 83 -0.02 -7.97 8.48
CA GLN A 83 -0.22 -8.75 7.26
C GLN A 83 0.53 -10.09 7.25
#